data_48540fda07c462ef90957a49f2624257
#
_entry.id   48540fda07c462ef90957a49f2624257
#
_cell.length_a   1.000
_cell.length_b   1.000
_cell.length_c   1.000
_cell.angle_alpha   90.00
_cell.angle_beta   90.00
_cell.angle_gamma   90.00
#
_symmetry.space_group_name_H-M   'P 1'
#
loop_
_entity.id
_entity.type
_entity.pdbx_description
1 polymer ?
#
loop_
_entity_poly.entity_id
_entity_poly.type
_entity_poly.pdbx_seq_one_letter_code
_entity_poly.pdbx_strand_id
1 'polypeptide(L)'
;MAYRIAGIDVHKKMLAVVVCDVEVDGEYQFEPRLFGSNPEQLRWLAEWLLEQEVEEAVMESTAQYWKPVWGALERYWKPMRQKREGAGAMSGTLHLAQAQSNRGRRGRKKDFPDAERLVKRLVANELTLSFVPDAEQRLWRTVMRRKYQLTRNRVQLQNRLEGLLEEAHIKLSSLVSNLLGASARRMLKALADGETNPETLAALADQRLRATEAVV
;
A
#
# COMPACT_ATOMS: atom_id res chain seq x y z
N MET A 1 3.77 36.18 -10.85
CA MET A 1 4.53 34.88 -10.91
C MET A 1 3.60 33.85 -11.51
N ALA A 2 4.07 33.14 -12.52
CA ALA A 2 3.26 32.10 -13.15
C ALA A 2 2.99 30.96 -12.13
N TYR A 3 1.74 30.58 -11.95
CA TYR A 3 1.35 29.48 -11.07
C TYR A 3 1.39 28.17 -11.85
N ARG A 4 2.34 27.28 -11.53
CA ARG A 4 2.58 26.05 -12.29
C ARG A 4 2.10 24.82 -11.55
N ILE A 5 1.31 23.99 -12.25
CA ILE A 5 0.74 22.73 -11.76
C ILE A 5 1.24 21.57 -12.59
N ALA A 6 1.62 20.46 -11.92
CA ALA A 6 1.92 19.20 -12.57
C ALA A 6 0.77 18.21 -12.41
N GLY A 7 0.37 17.57 -13.53
CA GLY A 7 -0.51 16.39 -13.55
C GLY A 7 0.31 15.13 -13.79
N ILE A 8 0.08 14.08 -13.00
CA ILE A 8 0.83 12.83 -13.06
C ILE A 8 -0.15 11.66 -13.23
N ASP A 9 -0.20 11.07 -14.42
CA ASP A 9 -0.89 9.80 -14.63
C ASP A 9 0.07 8.64 -14.33
N VAL A 10 -0.29 7.84 -13.32
CA VAL A 10 0.58 6.82 -12.74
C VAL A 10 0.23 5.45 -13.25
N HIS A 11 1.15 4.84 -14.02
CA HIS A 11 1.09 3.46 -14.44
C HIS A 11 2.13 2.58 -13.71
N LYS A 12 2.01 1.26 -13.89
CA LYS A 12 2.91 0.29 -13.24
C LYS A 12 4.39 0.49 -13.61
N LYS A 13 4.69 0.84 -14.86
CA LYS A 13 6.06 0.92 -15.40
C LYS A 13 6.50 2.32 -15.77
N MET A 14 5.55 3.23 -15.96
CA MET A 14 5.81 4.58 -16.47
C MET A 14 4.86 5.58 -15.85
N LEU A 15 5.22 6.83 -15.95
CA LEU A 15 4.46 7.99 -15.53
C LEU A 15 4.33 8.93 -16.72
N ALA A 16 3.12 9.34 -17.04
CA ALA A 16 2.89 10.44 -17.98
C ALA A 16 2.68 11.71 -17.16
N VAL A 17 3.58 12.65 -17.32
CA VAL A 17 3.58 13.90 -16.55
C VAL A 17 3.40 15.08 -17.50
N VAL A 18 2.56 16.01 -17.09
CA VAL A 18 2.41 17.31 -17.77
C VAL A 18 2.62 18.43 -16.77
N VAL A 19 3.29 19.49 -17.18
CA VAL A 19 3.35 20.74 -16.42
C VAL A 19 2.60 21.81 -17.19
N CYS A 20 1.86 22.62 -16.49
CA CYS A 20 1.05 23.70 -17.07
C CYS A 20 1.17 24.96 -16.25
N ASP A 21 1.28 26.11 -16.95
CA ASP A 21 1.13 27.44 -16.38
C ASP A 21 -0.37 27.82 -16.40
N VAL A 22 -0.91 28.20 -15.24
CA VAL A 22 -2.34 28.43 -15.07
C VAL A 22 -2.72 29.93 -15.26
N GLU A 23 -1.74 30.85 -15.26
CA GLU A 23 -2.00 32.28 -15.36
C GLU A 23 -2.15 32.78 -16.82
N VAL A 24 -1.95 31.93 -17.82
CA VAL A 24 -2.03 32.34 -19.22
C VAL A 24 -3.47 32.35 -19.69
N ASP A 25 -3.94 33.49 -20.13
CA ASP A 25 -5.31 33.73 -20.65
C ASP A 25 -5.80 32.66 -21.65
N GLY A 26 -6.71 31.83 -21.21
CA GLY A 26 -7.64 31.06 -22.04
C GLY A 26 -7.20 29.69 -22.52
N GLU A 27 -5.92 29.37 -22.73
CA GLU A 27 -5.48 28.06 -23.21
C GLU A 27 -4.36 27.50 -22.33
N TYR A 28 -4.60 26.29 -21.80
CA TYR A 28 -3.58 25.53 -21.06
C TYR A 28 -2.47 25.06 -22.01
N GLN A 29 -1.26 25.56 -21.81
CA GLN A 29 -0.08 25.05 -22.51
C GLN A 29 0.60 23.99 -21.66
N PHE A 30 0.54 22.74 -22.11
CA PHE A 30 1.11 21.60 -21.40
C PHE A 30 2.48 21.23 -21.93
N GLU A 31 3.44 21.09 -21.04
CA GLU A 31 4.75 20.49 -21.32
C GLU A 31 4.71 19.00 -20.91
N PRO A 32 4.62 18.06 -21.88
CA PRO A 32 4.51 16.65 -21.58
C PRO A 32 5.91 16.02 -21.41
N ARG A 33 6.05 15.09 -20.44
CA ARG A 33 7.25 14.28 -20.27
C ARG A 33 6.92 12.90 -19.72
N LEU A 34 7.65 11.87 -20.18
CA LEU A 34 7.54 10.50 -19.68
C LEU A 34 8.68 10.19 -18.72
N PHE A 35 8.35 9.49 -17.63
CA PHE A 35 9.32 8.97 -16.68
C PHE A 35 9.06 7.49 -16.42
N GLY A 36 10.12 6.74 -16.09
CA GLY A 36 9.97 5.40 -15.55
C GLY A 36 9.55 5.41 -14.07
N SER A 37 9.08 4.28 -13.57
CA SER A 37 8.68 4.13 -12.15
C SER A 37 9.80 3.62 -11.24
N ASN A 38 11.05 3.53 -11.74
CA ASN A 38 12.20 3.14 -10.93
C ASN A 38 12.73 4.32 -10.06
N PRO A 39 13.51 4.06 -9.00
CA PRO A 39 13.95 5.11 -8.07
C PRO A 39 14.75 6.25 -8.71
N GLU A 40 15.56 5.97 -9.72
CA GLU A 40 16.35 6.95 -10.44
C GLU A 40 15.46 7.91 -11.24
N GLN A 41 14.52 7.37 -12.00
CA GLN A 41 13.56 8.14 -12.79
C GLN A 41 12.62 8.97 -11.90
N LEU A 42 12.24 8.46 -10.72
CA LEU A 42 11.45 9.22 -9.75
C LEU A 42 12.23 10.38 -9.13
N ARG A 43 13.57 10.27 -9.02
CA ARG A 43 14.43 11.38 -8.62
C ARG A 43 14.50 12.44 -9.74
N TRP A 44 14.70 12.01 -10.98
CA TRP A 44 14.68 12.91 -12.14
C TRP A 44 13.33 13.62 -12.31
N LEU A 45 12.23 12.95 -12.03
CA LEU A 45 10.92 13.59 -11.98
C LEU A 45 10.90 14.73 -10.95
N ALA A 46 11.40 14.48 -9.74
CA ALA A 46 11.44 15.50 -8.68
C ALA A 46 12.34 16.69 -9.07
N GLU A 47 13.49 16.43 -9.69
CA GLU A 47 14.41 17.45 -10.21
C GLU A 47 13.75 18.27 -11.32
N TRP A 48 13.10 17.61 -12.27
CA TRP A 48 12.39 18.30 -13.35
C TRP A 48 11.24 19.18 -12.84
N LEU A 49 10.47 18.73 -11.86
CA LEU A 49 9.42 19.57 -11.25
C LEU A 49 9.99 20.81 -10.54
N LEU A 50 11.22 20.71 -9.99
CA LEU A 50 11.92 21.86 -9.42
C LEU A 50 12.44 22.81 -10.50
N GLU A 51 12.97 22.30 -11.62
CA GLU A 51 13.42 23.08 -12.77
C GLU A 51 12.24 23.85 -13.40
N GLN A 52 11.08 23.20 -13.46
CA GLN A 52 9.84 23.79 -13.96
C GLN A 52 9.12 24.69 -12.95
N GLU A 53 9.69 24.92 -11.77
CA GLU A 53 9.13 25.78 -10.72
C GLU A 53 7.68 25.37 -10.33
N VAL A 54 7.34 24.09 -10.40
CA VAL A 54 6.02 23.56 -10.10
C VAL A 54 5.64 23.82 -8.64
N GLU A 55 4.45 24.38 -8.42
CA GLU A 55 3.91 24.71 -7.09
C GLU A 55 3.01 23.63 -6.53
N GLU A 56 2.21 23.03 -7.38
CA GLU A 56 1.33 21.93 -7.02
C GLU A 56 1.50 20.76 -7.97
N ALA A 57 1.40 19.55 -7.42
CA ALA A 57 1.36 18.34 -8.21
C ALA A 57 0.16 17.48 -7.82
N VAL A 58 -0.54 16.96 -8.82
CA VAL A 58 -1.70 16.08 -8.62
C VAL A 58 -1.48 14.75 -9.32
N MET A 59 -1.77 13.66 -8.60
CA MET A 59 -1.74 12.31 -9.16
C MET A 59 -3.00 11.53 -8.83
N GLU A 60 -3.32 10.52 -9.65
CA GLU A 60 -4.45 9.65 -9.40
C GLU A 60 -4.10 8.47 -8.49
N SER A 61 -5.03 8.09 -7.59
CA SER A 61 -4.87 6.99 -6.64
C SER A 61 -5.05 5.59 -7.28
N THR A 62 -4.43 5.34 -8.44
CA THR A 62 -4.55 4.05 -9.13
C THR A 62 -3.82 2.95 -8.39
N ALA A 63 -4.56 2.01 -7.82
CA ALA A 63 -4.07 0.85 -7.05
C ALA A 63 -3.01 1.24 -5.98
N GLN A 64 -1.80 0.64 -6.06
CA GLN A 64 -0.69 0.93 -5.14
C GLN A 64 0.44 1.71 -5.82
N TYR A 65 0.32 1.98 -7.12
CA TYR A 65 1.42 2.52 -7.93
C TYR A 65 1.78 3.97 -7.60
N TRP A 66 0.84 4.74 -7.07
CA TRP A 66 1.06 6.11 -6.63
C TRP A 66 2.03 6.24 -5.43
N LYS A 67 2.12 5.21 -4.57
CA LYS A 67 2.91 5.28 -3.31
C LYS A 67 4.39 5.54 -3.51
N PRO A 68 5.11 4.84 -4.41
CA PRO A 68 6.52 5.15 -4.68
C PRO A 68 6.72 6.56 -5.22
N VAL A 69 5.82 7.03 -6.11
CA VAL A 69 5.86 8.36 -6.69
C VAL A 69 5.66 9.42 -5.60
N TRP A 70 4.62 9.26 -4.78
CA TRP A 70 4.35 10.13 -3.63
C TRP A 70 5.55 10.22 -2.69
N GLY A 71 6.10 9.08 -2.29
CA GLY A 71 7.26 9.02 -1.40
C GLY A 71 8.52 9.68 -1.97
N ALA A 72 8.75 9.56 -3.27
CA ALA A 72 9.86 10.24 -3.94
C ALA A 72 9.67 11.76 -3.96
N LEU A 73 8.46 12.23 -4.29
CA LEU A 73 8.16 13.66 -4.30
C LEU A 73 8.19 14.27 -2.89
N GLU A 74 7.69 13.57 -1.87
CA GLU A 74 7.84 14.01 -0.47
C GLU A 74 9.31 14.12 -0.06
N ARG A 75 10.17 13.22 -0.54
CA ARG A 75 11.58 13.17 -0.15
C ARG A 75 12.46 14.16 -0.90
N TYR A 76 12.24 14.33 -2.20
CA TYR A 76 13.18 15.04 -3.07
C TYR A 76 12.64 16.39 -3.57
N TRP A 77 11.35 16.50 -3.83
CA TRP A 77 10.74 17.72 -4.38
C TRP A 77 10.32 18.71 -3.28
N LYS A 78 9.48 18.32 -2.34
CA LYS A 78 8.97 19.22 -1.28
C LYS A 78 10.08 19.94 -0.48
N PRO A 79 11.11 19.25 0.07
CA PRO A 79 12.11 19.90 0.89
C PRO A 79 13.02 20.85 0.09
N MET A 80 13.31 20.54 -1.16
CA MET A 80 14.18 21.36 -2.01
C MET A 80 13.47 22.65 -2.45
N ARG A 81 12.17 22.58 -2.71
CA ARG A 81 11.36 23.73 -2.98
C ARG A 81 11.31 24.68 -1.77
N GLN A 82 11.04 24.16 -0.60
CA GLN A 82 11.04 24.94 0.64
C GLN A 82 12.36 25.68 0.90
N LYS A 83 13.51 25.10 0.52
CA LYS A 83 14.84 25.73 0.62
C LYS A 83 15.04 26.87 -0.38
N ARG A 84 14.48 26.77 -1.60
CA ARG A 84 14.63 27.79 -2.65
C ARG A 84 13.83 29.05 -2.35
N GLU A 85 12.66 28.91 -1.75
CA GLU A 85 11.71 30.01 -1.55
C GLU A 85 11.85 30.71 -0.17
N GLY A 86 12.67 30.16 0.73
CA GLY A 86 12.89 30.72 2.08
C GLY A 86 11.81 30.30 3.10
N ALA A 87 11.98 30.72 4.36
CA ALA A 87 11.18 30.26 5.49
C ALA A 87 9.70 30.71 5.50
N GLY A 88 9.24 31.49 4.53
CA GLY A 88 7.86 31.98 4.40
C GLY A 88 7.09 31.44 3.20
N ALA A 89 7.73 30.66 2.34
CA ALA A 89 7.08 30.16 1.12
C ALA A 89 6.29 28.87 1.39
N MET A 90 5.12 28.77 0.73
CA MET A 90 4.32 27.53 0.78
C MET A 90 5.11 26.38 0.16
N SER A 91 5.38 25.34 0.95
CA SER A 91 5.98 24.13 0.43
C SER A 91 5.09 23.55 -0.68
N GLY A 92 5.68 23.04 -1.75
CA GLY A 92 4.96 22.43 -2.87
C GLY A 92 3.84 21.50 -2.39
N THR A 93 2.61 21.70 -2.88
CA THR A 93 1.44 20.96 -2.45
C THR A 93 1.26 19.72 -3.33
N LEU A 94 1.12 18.58 -2.70
CA LEU A 94 0.95 17.30 -3.39
C LEU A 94 -0.46 16.76 -3.14
N HIS A 95 -1.20 16.54 -4.21
CA HIS A 95 -2.59 16.08 -4.18
C HIS A 95 -2.71 14.65 -4.69
N LEU A 96 -3.57 13.87 -4.02
CA LEU A 96 -3.96 12.54 -4.47
C LEU A 96 -5.45 12.55 -4.83
N ALA A 97 -5.77 12.49 -6.11
CA ALA A 97 -7.14 12.44 -6.59
C ALA A 97 -7.71 11.02 -6.52
N GLN A 98 -8.98 10.89 -6.15
CA GLN A 98 -9.67 9.60 -6.21
C GLN A 98 -9.92 9.21 -7.66
N ALA A 99 -9.57 7.97 -8.03
CA ALA A 99 -9.70 7.45 -9.39
C ALA A 99 -11.15 7.54 -9.94
N GLN A 100 -12.16 7.44 -9.05
CA GLN A 100 -13.56 7.58 -9.47
C GLN A 100 -13.90 8.99 -9.91
N SER A 101 -13.36 10.03 -9.25
CA SER A 101 -13.61 11.42 -9.59
C SER A 101 -12.93 11.84 -10.89
N ASN A 102 -11.89 11.13 -11.32
CA ASN A 102 -11.14 11.43 -12.54
C ASN A 102 -11.55 10.57 -13.76
N ARG A 103 -12.61 9.76 -13.67
CA ARG A 103 -13.05 8.93 -14.82
C ARG A 103 -13.34 9.77 -16.06
N GLY A 104 -12.57 9.54 -17.12
CA GLY A 104 -12.82 10.07 -18.44
C GLY A 104 -13.96 9.33 -19.17
N ARG A 105 -14.45 9.93 -20.27
CA ARG A 105 -15.35 9.24 -21.21
C ARG A 105 -14.66 7.99 -21.75
N ARG A 106 -15.42 6.90 -21.95
CA ARG A 106 -14.91 5.68 -22.60
C ARG A 106 -14.35 6.02 -23.99
N GLY A 107 -13.05 5.81 -24.19
CA GLY A 107 -12.34 6.07 -25.43
C GLY A 107 -10.94 5.47 -25.40
N ARG A 108 -10.19 5.65 -26.51
CA ARG A 108 -8.81 5.18 -26.61
C ARG A 108 -7.95 5.91 -25.58
N LYS A 109 -7.45 5.19 -24.58
CA LYS A 109 -6.55 5.73 -23.57
C LYS A 109 -5.30 6.31 -24.25
N LYS A 110 -5.04 7.58 -23.96
CA LYS A 110 -3.77 8.25 -24.26
C LYS A 110 -3.23 8.76 -22.94
N ASP A 111 -1.96 8.54 -22.67
CA ASP A 111 -1.36 8.77 -21.35
C ASP A 111 -1.38 10.26 -20.94
N PHE A 112 -1.00 11.18 -21.84
CA PHE A 112 -0.97 12.62 -21.52
C PHE A 112 -2.35 13.26 -21.30
N PRO A 113 -3.40 12.97 -22.09
CA PRO A 113 -4.74 13.53 -21.84
C PRO A 113 -5.33 13.18 -20.48
N ASP A 114 -4.93 12.05 -19.87
CA ASP A 114 -5.36 11.71 -18.52
C ASP A 114 -4.65 12.59 -17.46
N ALA A 115 -3.36 12.88 -17.66
CA ALA A 115 -2.60 13.82 -16.83
C ALA A 115 -3.07 15.28 -17.00
N GLU A 116 -3.33 15.74 -18.23
CA GLU A 116 -3.90 17.07 -18.52
C GLU A 116 -5.25 17.26 -17.83
N ARG A 117 -6.11 16.23 -17.88
CA ARG A 117 -7.42 16.27 -17.23
C ARG A 117 -7.31 16.42 -15.72
N LEU A 118 -6.30 15.82 -15.08
CA LEU A 118 -6.03 16.02 -13.65
C LEU A 118 -5.76 17.49 -13.33
N VAL A 119 -4.92 18.15 -14.12
CA VAL A 119 -4.63 19.58 -13.94
C VAL A 119 -5.89 20.41 -14.13
N LYS A 120 -6.59 20.26 -15.26
CA LYS A 120 -7.81 21.03 -15.59
C LYS A 120 -8.86 20.91 -14.48
N ARG A 121 -9.08 19.68 -13.98
CA ARG A 121 -10.06 19.43 -12.91
C ARG A 121 -9.59 19.86 -11.53
N LEU A 122 -8.29 19.88 -11.27
CA LEU A 122 -7.76 20.46 -10.03
C LEU A 122 -8.03 21.97 -10.00
N VAL A 123 -7.70 22.67 -11.08
CA VAL A 123 -7.96 24.13 -11.22
C VAL A 123 -9.45 24.45 -11.13
N ALA A 124 -10.31 23.63 -11.74
CA ALA A 124 -11.77 23.77 -11.66
C ALA A 124 -12.36 23.35 -10.29
N ASN A 125 -11.54 22.88 -9.35
CA ASN A 125 -11.97 22.33 -8.05
C ASN A 125 -12.99 21.18 -8.16
N GLU A 126 -12.88 20.36 -9.21
CA GLU A 126 -13.78 19.24 -9.49
C GLU A 126 -13.27 17.89 -8.99
N LEU A 127 -12.04 17.83 -8.46
CA LEU A 127 -11.46 16.59 -7.97
C LEU A 127 -11.84 16.29 -6.52
N THR A 128 -12.24 15.07 -6.26
CA THR A 128 -12.31 14.58 -4.89
C THR A 128 -10.91 14.13 -4.47
N LEU A 129 -10.31 14.88 -3.56
CA LEU A 129 -8.97 14.62 -3.07
C LEU A 129 -8.99 13.63 -1.89
N SER A 130 -8.00 12.74 -1.86
CA SER A 130 -7.77 11.80 -0.76
C SER A 130 -6.78 12.41 0.23
N PHE A 131 -7.11 12.34 1.51
CA PHE A 131 -6.14 12.65 2.56
C PHE A 131 -5.04 11.58 2.61
N VAL A 132 -3.79 11.99 2.43
CA VAL A 132 -2.62 11.13 2.60
C VAL A 132 -1.92 11.52 3.90
N PRO A 133 -1.93 10.65 4.92
CA PRO A 133 -1.24 10.90 6.17
C PRO A 133 0.27 11.08 5.96
N ASP A 134 0.95 11.66 6.93
CA ASP A 134 2.41 11.74 6.94
C ASP A 134 3.08 10.34 6.86
N ALA A 135 4.39 10.33 6.60
CA ALA A 135 5.14 9.09 6.36
C ALA A 135 5.13 8.17 7.60
N GLU A 136 5.20 8.72 8.80
CA GLU A 136 5.18 7.96 10.05
C GLU A 136 3.82 7.29 10.26
N GLN A 137 2.74 8.02 10.13
CA GLN A 137 1.39 7.46 10.24
C GLN A 137 1.11 6.39 9.16
N ARG A 138 1.63 6.57 7.93
CA ARG A 138 1.53 5.54 6.89
C ARG A 138 2.28 4.26 7.27
N LEU A 139 3.45 4.38 7.89
CA LEU A 139 4.21 3.25 8.42
C LEU A 139 3.42 2.52 9.50
N TRP A 140 2.93 3.23 10.51
CA TRP A 140 2.10 2.66 11.58
C TRP A 140 0.88 1.92 11.04
N ARG A 141 0.15 2.52 10.12
CA ARG A 141 -1.00 1.87 9.45
C ARG A 141 -0.59 0.58 8.72
N THR A 142 0.58 0.57 8.08
CA THR A 142 1.09 -0.61 7.39
C THR A 142 1.43 -1.73 8.37
N VAL A 143 2.12 -1.42 9.48
CA VAL A 143 2.46 -2.38 10.54
C VAL A 143 1.19 -2.97 11.17
N MET A 144 0.23 -2.12 11.53
CA MET A 144 -1.02 -2.57 12.15
C MET A 144 -1.86 -3.45 11.22
N ARG A 145 -1.97 -3.09 9.94
CA ARG A 145 -2.64 -3.94 8.93
C ARG A 145 -1.94 -5.29 8.79
N ARG A 146 -0.61 -5.30 8.78
CA ARG A 146 0.18 -6.53 8.69
C ARG A 146 -0.04 -7.43 9.90
N LYS A 147 0.00 -6.86 11.11
CA LYS A 147 -0.32 -7.58 12.35
C LYS A 147 -1.71 -8.21 12.28
N TYR A 148 -2.72 -7.44 11.89
CA TYR A 148 -4.08 -7.96 11.72
C TYR A 148 -4.16 -9.10 10.71
N GLN A 149 -3.54 -8.96 9.53
CA GLN A 149 -3.51 -10.01 8.50
C GLN A 149 -2.83 -11.29 9.00
N LEU A 150 -1.68 -11.17 9.68
CA LEU A 150 -0.97 -12.33 10.23
C LEU A 150 -1.79 -13.04 11.30
N THR A 151 -2.46 -12.29 12.17
CA THR A 151 -3.37 -12.87 13.17
C THR A 151 -4.53 -13.62 12.50
N ARG A 152 -5.17 -13.00 11.51
CA ARG A 152 -6.26 -13.63 10.75
C ARG A 152 -5.79 -14.90 10.03
N ASN A 153 -4.63 -14.85 9.35
CA ASN A 153 -4.09 -16.01 8.67
C ASN A 153 -3.78 -17.17 9.65
N ARG A 154 -3.25 -16.82 10.84
CA ARG A 154 -3.03 -17.81 11.89
C ARG A 154 -4.32 -18.51 12.29
N VAL A 155 -5.38 -17.75 12.56
CA VAL A 155 -6.70 -18.32 12.93
C VAL A 155 -7.25 -19.20 11.81
N GLN A 156 -7.15 -18.76 10.55
CA GLN A 156 -7.59 -19.58 9.42
C GLN A 156 -6.83 -20.88 9.30
N LEU A 157 -5.52 -20.88 9.54
CA LEU A 157 -4.72 -22.11 9.53
C LEU A 157 -5.08 -23.04 10.70
N GLN A 158 -5.31 -22.49 11.89
CA GLN A 158 -5.80 -23.27 13.02
C GLN A 158 -7.14 -23.95 12.71
N ASN A 159 -8.10 -23.23 12.15
CA ASN A 159 -9.41 -23.78 11.80
C ASN A 159 -9.30 -24.87 10.72
N ARG A 160 -8.39 -24.72 9.75
CA ARG A 160 -8.13 -25.78 8.76
C ARG A 160 -7.52 -27.02 9.38
N LEU A 161 -6.56 -26.84 10.29
CA LEU A 161 -5.95 -27.95 11.04
C LEU A 161 -7.00 -28.67 11.89
N GLU A 162 -7.85 -27.92 12.58
CA GLU A 162 -8.99 -28.46 13.34
C GLU A 162 -9.90 -29.32 12.45
N GLY A 163 -10.27 -28.78 11.27
CA GLY A 163 -11.10 -29.51 10.31
C GLY A 163 -10.46 -30.83 9.86
N LEU A 164 -9.15 -30.86 9.59
CA LEU A 164 -8.43 -32.10 9.24
C LEU A 164 -8.42 -33.10 10.39
N LEU A 165 -8.23 -32.65 11.63
CA LEU A 165 -8.29 -33.53 12.81
C LEU A 165 -9.69 -34.10 13.01
N GLU A 166 -10.72 -33.28 12.85
CA GLU A 166 -12.13 -33.72 12.92
C GLU A 166 -12.45 -34.78 11.84
N GLU A 167 -12.00 -34.58 10.61
CA GLU A 167 -12.14 -35.55 9.51
C GLU A 167 -11.44 -36.89 9.83
N ALA A 168 -10.34 -36.80 10.55
CA ALA A 168 -9.59 -37.98 11.01
C ALA A 168 -10.14 -38.59 12.32
N HIS A 169 -11.23 -38.08 12.86
CA HIS A 169 -11.80 -38.46 14.17
C HIS A 169 -10.85 -38.23 15.36
N ILE A 170 -9.90 -37.29 15.24
CA ILE A 170 -8.93 -36.96 16.29
C ILE A 170 -9.41 -35.70 17.04
N LYS A 171 -9.87 -35.83 18.27
CA LYS A 171 -10.42 -34.75 19.11
C LYS A 171 -9.36 -34.02 19.93
N LEU A 172 -8.19 -33.74 19.34
CA LEU A 172 -7.06 -33.14 20.06
C LEU A 172 -7.39 -31.78 20.70
N SER A 173 -8.22 -30.98 20.07
CA SER A 173 -8.65 -29.67 20.59
C SER A 173 -9.50 -29.77 21.87
N SER A 174 -10.14 -30.88 22.13
CA SER A 174 -10.87 -31.13 23.37
C SER A 174 -9.95 -31.42 24.56
N LEU A 175 -8.73 -31.86 24.28
CA LEU A 175 -7.73 -32.28 25.27
C LEU A 175 -6.71 -31.18 25.58
N VAL A 176 -6.44 -30.30 24.60
CA VAL A 176 -5.45 -29.22 24.74
C VAL A 176 -6.13 -27.86 24.63
N SER A 177 -5.76 -26.93 25.47
CA SER A 177 -6.29 -25.55 25.43
C SER A 177 -5.81 -24.75 24.22
N ASN A 178 -4.76 -25.20 23.54
CA ASN A 178 -4.18 -24.51 22.38
C ASN A 178 -3.48 -25.50 21.45
N LEU A 179 -4.03 -25.72 20.26
CA LEU A 179 -3.45 -26.58 19.23
C LEU A 179 -2.05 -26.15 18.75
N LEU A 180 -1.68 -24.89 18.96
CA LEU A 180 -0.34 -24.38 18.66
C LEU A 180 0.59 -24.39 19.90
N GLY A 181 0.14 -24.93 21.02
CA GLY A 181 0.93 -25.13 22.24
C GLY A 181 2.03 -26.19 22.06
N ALA A 182 3.01 -26.22 22.95
CA ALA A 182 4.19 -27.08 22.85
C ALA A 182 3.82 -28.56 22.75
N SER A 183 2.93 -29.04 23.61
CA SER A 183 2.46 -30.45 23.61
C SER A 183 1.72 -30.81 22.32
N ALA A 184 0.71 -30.01 21.96
CA ALA A 184 -0.06 -30.25 20.74
C ALA A 184 0.84 -30.24 19.49
N ARG A 185 1.81 -29.33 19.42
CA ARG A 185 2.76 -29.29 18.27
C ARG A 185 3.64 -30.54 18.18
N ARG A 186 4.07 -31.12 19.31
CA ARG A 186 4.82 -32.39 19.31
C ARG A 186 3.96 -33.55 18.83
N MET A 187 2.72 -33.62 19.34
CA MET A 187 1.75 -34.65 18.93
C MET A 187 1.40 -34.51 17.43
N LEU A 188 1.07 -33.29 16.96
CA LEU A 188 0.76 -33.02 15.56
C LEU A 188 1.92 -33.35 14.62
N LYS A 189 3.15 -33.10 15.07
CA LYS A 189 4.35 -33.47 14.29
C LYS A 189 4.50 -34.98 14.20
N ALA A 190 4.35 -35.71 15.30
CA ALA A 190 4.41 -37.17 15.32
C ALA A 190 3.31 -37.80 14.44
N LEU A 191 2.07 -37.26 14.51
CA LEU A 191 0.98 -37.66 13.60
C LEU A 191 1.34 -37.45 12.12
N ALA A 192 1.93 -36.31 11.79
CA ALA A 192 2.36 -35.99 10.43
C ALA A 192 3.52 -36.87 9.96
N ASP A 193 4.35 -37.34 10.88
CA ASP A 193 5.45 -38.29 10.64
C ASP A 193 4.96 -39.79 10.59
N GLY A 194 3.63 -40.00 10.76
CA GLY A 194 3.00 -41.34 10.62
C GLY A 194 2.83 -42.11 11.92
N GLU A 195 3.05 -41.49 13.08
CA GLU A 195 2.76 -42.13 14.37
C GLU A 195 1.23 -42.20 14.58
N THR A 196 0.74 -43.42 14.86
CA THR A 196 -0.70 -43.69 15.05
C THR A 196 -1.01 -44.27 16.42
N ASN A 197 0.02 -44.59 17.23
CA ASN A 197 -0.19 -45.15 18.56
C ASN A 197 -0.60 -44.08 19.54
N PRO A 198 -1.80 -44.14 20.15
CA PRO A 198 -2.29 -43.15 21.10
C PRO A 198 -1.41 -42.96 22.33
N GLU A 199 -0.82 -44.05 22.85
CA GLU A 199 0.06 -44.00 24.02
C GLU A 199 1.36 -43.24 23.74
N THR A 200 1.95 -43.46 22.56
CA THR A 200 3.13 -42.73 22.11
C THR A 200 2.83 -41.25 21.95
N LEU A 201 1.67 -40.90 21.38
CA LEU A 201 1.23 -39.52 21.23
C LEU A 201 0.98 -38.88 22.57
N ALA A 202 0.32 -39.59 23.51
CA ALA A 202 0.05 -39.10 24.85
C ALA A 202 1.34 -38.81 25.65
N ALA A 203 2.36 -39.66 25.49
CA ALA A 203 3.66 -39.49 26.14
C ALA A 203 4.40 -38.19 25.69
N LEU A 204 4.03 -37.61 24.56
CA LEU A 204 4.53 -36.30 24.10
C LEU A 204 3.89 -35.12 24.82
N ALA A 205 2.89 -35.37 25.65
CA ALA A 205 2.25 -34.31 26.44
C ALA A 205 3.20 -33.74 27.51
N ASP A 206 3.02 -32.48 27.84
CA ASP A 206 3.67 -31.86 28.99
C ASP A 206 2.98 -32.37 30.27
N GLN A 207 3.73 -32.56 31.36
CA GLN A 207 3.20 -33.00 32.67
C GLN A 207 2.10 -32.08 33.23
N ARG A 208 1.99 -30.88 32.72
CA ARG A 208 0.94 -29.89 33.08
C ARG A 208 -0.37 -30.09 32.31
N LEU A 209 -0.43 -31.02 31.34
CA LEU A 209 -1.67 -31.32 30.65
C LEU A 209 -2.63 -32.01 31.63
N ARG A 210 -3.83 -31.43 31.81
CA ARG A 210 -4.83 -31.95 32.77
C ARG A 210 -5.56 -33.20 32.28
N ALA A 211 -5.41 -33.55 31.00
CA ALA A 211 -6.04 -34.76 30.43
C ALA A 211 -5.20 -35.97 30.82
N THR A 212 -5.86 -37.01 31.33
CA THR A 212 -5.29 -38.32 31.63
C THR A 212 -5.13 -39.12 30.37
N GLU A 213 -4.17 -40.06 30.37
CA GLU A 213 -3.85 -40.99 29.24
C GLU A 213 -5.08 -41.75 28.69
N ALA A 214 -6.11 -41.95 29.52
CA ALA A 214 -7.34 -42.67 29.16
C ALA A 214 -8.27 -41.92 28.17
N VAL A 215 -7.96 -40.71 27.75
CA VAL A 215 -8.86 -39.85 26.95
C VAL A 215 -8.24 -39.45 25.59
N VAL A 216 -7.02 -39.90 25.32
CA VAL A 216 -6.35 -39.72 24.02
C VAL A 216 -6.54 -41.01 23.18
#